data_9d6297ffccf3f08954e2026d16310d82
#
_entry.id   9d6297ffccf3f08954e2026d16310d82
#
_cell.length_a   1.000
_cell.length_b   1.000
_cell.length_c   1.000
_cell.angle_alpha   90.00
_cell.angle_beta   90.00
_cell.angle_gamma   90.00
#
_symmetry.space_group_name_H-M   'P 1'
#
loop_
_entity.id
_entity.type
_entity.pdbx_description
1 polymer ?
#
loop_
_entity_poly.entity_id
_entity_poly.type
_entity_poly.pdbx_seq_one_letter_code
_entity_poly.pdbx_strand_id
1 'polypeptide(L)'
;MKKVSLLFLFLFFACGTQETAELTTGEDIYIARCSACHQADFSGRAGPSLKTDDVLNMPDSYWLQTILNGKGSMPAVRITEEQAQLGIDYVRESN
;
A
#
# COMPACT_ATOMS: atom_id res chain seq x y z
N MET A 1 39.36 5.56 29.45
CA MET A 1 38.71 4.48 29.69
C MET A 1 37.27 4.56 29.66
N LYS A 2 36.62 5.48 30.14
CA LYS A 2 35.23 5.52 30.12
C LYS A 2 34.64 6.03 28.93
N LYS A 3 35.32 6.51 27.99
CA LYS A 3 34.71 7.08 26.83
C LYS A 3 34.16 6.12 25.89
N VAL A 4 34.45 4.87 26.01
CA VAL A 4 34.01 3.89 25.04
C VAL A 4 32.54 3.68 25.03
N SER A 5 31.91 3.84 26.16
CA SER A 5 30.49 3.50 26.22
C SER A 5 29.60 4.45 25.47
N LEU A 6 30.11 5.57 25.07
CA LEU A 6 29.25 6.51 24.37
C LEU A 6 28.90 6.10 22.98
N LEU A 7 29.67 5.23 22.39
CA LEU A 7 29.41 4.86 21.03
C LEU A 7 28.21 4.03 20.81
N PHE A 8 27.77 3.33 21.83
CA PHE A 8 26.62 2.47 21.65
C PHE A 8 25.35 3.19 21.37
N LEU A 9 25.25 4.40 21.79
CA LEU A 9 24.01 5.11 21.64
C LEU A 9 23.63 5.39 20.23
N PHE A 10 24.59 5.49 19.36
CA PHE A 10 24.26 5.82 18.00
C PHE A 10 23.63 4.69 17.23
N LEU A 11 23.87 3.51 17.65
CA LEU A 11 23.35 2.40 16.87
C LEU A 11 21.87 2.28 16.91
N PHE A 12 21.26 2.77 17.96
CA PHE A 12 19.83 2.62 18.05
C PHE A 12 19.05 3.52 17.14
N PHE A 13 19.62 4.63 16.79
CA PHE A 13 18.88 5.52 15.93
C PHE A 13 18.74 5.01 14.54
N ALA A 14 19.65 4.21 14.09
CA ALA A 14 19.58 3.76 12.71
C ALA A 14 18.39 2.89 12.43
N CYS A 15 17.87 2.22 13.44
CA CYS A 15 16.77 1.33 13.20
C CYS A 15 15.44 2.03 13.06
N GLY A 16 15.30 3.19 13.66
CA GLY A 16 14.00 3.83 13.69
C GLY A 16 13.59 4.48 12.42
N THR A 17 14.52 4.79 11.54
CA THR A 17 14.17 5.56 10.36
C THR A 17 13.64 4.74 9.24
N GLN A 18 13.73 3.43 9.31
CA GLN A 18 13.32 2.64 8.19
C GLN A 18 11.85 2.45 8.08
N GLU A 19 11.14 2.68 9.14
CA GLU A 19 9.73 2.45 9.10
C GLU A 19 8.97 3.48 8.34
N THR A 20 9.57 4.60 8.06
CA THR A 20 8.87 5.67 7.40
C THR A 20 9.14 5.71 5.93
N ALA A 21 9.54 4.60 5.35
CA ALA A 21 9.76 4.56 3.93
C ALA A 21 8.51 5.00 3.19
N GLU A 22 8.68 5.88 2.25
CA GLU A 22 7.56 6.42 1.52
C GLU A 22 7.12 5.54 0.41
N LEU A 23 5.82 5.48 0.20
CA LEU A 23 5.26 4.74 -0.90
C LEU A 23 5.01 5.73 -2.02
N THR A 24 5.89 5.74 -3.00
CA THR A 24 5.84 6.74 -4.07
C THR A 24 5.46 6.18 -5.42
N THR A 25 5.45 4.87 -5.60
CA THR A 25 5.03 4.29 -6.87
C THR A 25 3.78 3.47 -6.67
N GLY A 26 3.02 3.30 -7.74
CA GLY A 26 1.81 2.49 -7.67
C GLY A 26 2.09 1.07 -7.26
N GLU A 27 3.19 0.52 -7.74
CA GLU A 27 3.57 -0.83 -7.38
C GLU A 27 3.85 -0.94 -5.89
N ASP A 28 4.63 -0.02 -5.34
CA ASP A 28 4.94 -0.06 -3.92
C ASP A 28 3.69 0.08 -3.07
N ILE A 29 2.79 0.95 -3.49
CA ILE A 29 1.55 1.16 -2.77
C ILE A 29 0.69 -0.10 -2.81
N TYR A 30 0.57 -0.70 -3.99
CA TYR A 30 -0.24 -1.89 -4.12
C TYR A 30 0.31 -3.03 -3.27
N ILE A 31 1.62 -3.27 -3.36
CA ILE A 31 2.24 -4.37 -2.61
C ILE A 31 2.09 -4.14 -1.11
N ALA A 32 2.28 -2.92 -0.66
CA ALA A 32 2.28 -2.65 0.78
C ALA A 32 0.87 -2.59 1.37
N ARG A 33 -0.12 -2.16 0.59
CA ARG A 33 -1.44 -1.86 1.16
C ARG A 33 -2.58 -2.69 0.61
N CYS A 34 -2.40 -3.34 -0.51
CA CYS A 34 -3.51 -4.02 -1.19
C CYS A 34 -3.28 -5.50 -1.37
N SER A 35 -2.02 -5.90 -1.56
CA SER A 35 -1.74 -7.27 -1.98
C SER A 35 -2.02 -8.31 -0.91
N ALA A 36 -2.05 -7.93 0.35
CA ALA A 36 -2.33 -8.89 1.42
C ALA A 36 -3.70 -9.55 1.23
N CYS A 37 -4.66 -8.82 0.71
CA CYS A 37 -6.00 -9.35 0.49
C CYS A 37 -6.28 -9.66 -0.97
N HIS A 38 -5.66 -8.93 -1.88
CA HIS A 38 -5.95 -9.08 -3.32
C HIS A 38 -4.87 -9.84 -4.07
N GLN A 39 -3.77 -10.20 -3.42
CA GLN A 39 -2.64 -10.94 -3.97
C GLN A 39 -1.78 -10.07 -4.88
N ALA A 40 -0.52 -10.43 -4.98
CA ALA A 40 0.40 -9.67 -5.81
C ALA A 40 0.04 -9.76 -7.29
N ASP A 41 -0.63 -10.84 -7.69
CA ASP A 41 -1.04 -11.04 -9.07
C ASP A 41 -2.50 -10.65 -9.30
N PHE A 42 -3.12 -9.96 -8.35
CA PHE A 42 -4.47 -9.43 -8.44
C PHE A 42 -5.57 -10.49 -8.46
N SER A 43 -5.25 -11.75 -8.20
CA SER A 43 -6.23 -12.82 -8.33
C SER A 43 -7.24 -12.88 -7.21
N GLY A 44 -6.92 -12.23 -6.08
CA GLY A 44 -7.84 -12.20 -4.96
C GLY A 44 -7.61 -13.31 -3.97
N ARG A 45 -8.00 -13.04 -2.73
CA ARG A 45 -7.89 -14.02 -1.67
C ARG A 45 -8.92 -13.67 -0.61
N ALA A 46 -8.56 -12.92 0.44
CA ALA A 46 -9.55 -12.40 1.36
C ALA A 46 -10.39 -11.34 0.66
N GLY A 47 -9.80 -10.59 -0.25
CA GLY A 47 -10.54 -9.67 -1.09
C GLY A 47 -10.77 -10.28 -2.46
N PRO A 48 -11.64 -9.68 -3.27
CA PRO A 48 -11.94 -10.23 -4.60
C PRO A 48 -10.83 -9.98 -5.59
N SER A 49 -10.91 -10.68 -6.71
CA SER A 49 -9.99 -10.47 -7.81
C SER A 49 -10.12 -9.05 -8.35
N LEU A 50 -8.99 -8.44 -8.67
CA LEU A 50 -8.98 -7.11 -9.27
C LEU A 50 -8.68 -7.16 -10.75
N LYS A 51 -8.72 -8.37 -11.35
CA LYS A 51 -8.43 -8.50 -12.77
C LYS A 51 -9.67 -8.73 -13.61
N THR A 52 -10.85 -8.72 -13.03
CA THR A 52 -12.06 -8.94 -13.81
C THR A 52 -12.47 -7.66 -14.52
N ASP A 53 -13.14 -7.81 -15.65
CA ASP A 53 -13.60 -6.65 -16.40
C ASP A 53 -14.54 -5.80 -15.59
N ASP A 54 -15.39 -6.41 -14.78
CA ASP A 54 -16.33 -5.66 -13.96
C ASP A 54 -15.60 -4.68 -13.06
N VAL A 55 -14.53 -5.13 -12.43
CA VAL A 55 -13.78 -4.29 -11.52
C VAL A 55 -12.96 -3.26 -12.29
N LEU A 56 -12.29 -3.70 -13.34
CA LEU A 56 -11.39 -2.81 -14.07
C LEU A 56 -12.13 -1.69 -14.77
N ASN A 57 -13.40 -1.92 -15.09
CA ASN A 57 -14.20 -0.91 -15.78
C ASN A 57 -14.93 0.04 -14.86
N MET A 58 -14.81 -0.15 -13.53
CA MET A 58 -15.45 0.80 -12.62
C MET A 58 -14.74 2.15 -12.70
N PRO A 59 -15.50 3.25 -12.54
CA PRO A 59 -14.89 4.57 -12.64
C PRO A 59 -13.96 4.85 -11.48
N ASP A 60 -13.03 5.78 -11.68
CA ASP A 60 -12.06 6.12 -10.65
C ASP A 60 -12.72 6.53 -9.35
N SER A 61 -13.84 7.22 -9.41
CA SER A 61 -14.51 7.64 -8.19
C SER A 61 -14.95 6.46 -7.34
N TYR A 62 -15.35 5.37 -7.98
CA TYR A 62 -15.72 4.17 -7.25
C TYR A 62 -14.50 3.56 -6.56
N TRP A 63 -13.39 3.48 -7.27
CA TRP A 63 -12.15 2.94 -6.72
C TRP A 63 -11.66 3.78 -5.56
N LEU A 64 -11.65 5.10 -5.74
CA LEU A 64 -11.16 6.00 -4.71
C LEU A 64 -12.02 5.92 -3.47
N GLN A 65 -13.33 5.92 -3.64
CA GLN A 65 -14.21 5.86 -2.51
C GLN A 65 -14.08 4.54 -1.76
N THR A 66 -13.95 3.45 -2.49
CA THR A 66 -13.79 2.14 -1.90
C THR A 66 -12.48 2.04 -1.11
N ILE A 67 -11.40 2.56 -1.67
CA ILE A 67 -10.10 2.48 -1.02
C ILE A 67 -10.06 3.39 0.21
N LEU A 68 -10.50 4.62 0.06
CA LEU A 68 -10.32 5.60 1.12
C LEU A 68 -11.33 5.47 2.23
N ASN A 69 -12.51 4.97 1.93
CA ASN A 69 -13.57 4.85 2.93
C ASN A 69 -13.87 3.42 3.35
N GLY A 70 -13.42 2.45 2.56
CA GLY A 70 -13.76 1.07 2.83
C GLY A 70 -15.09 0.69 2.24
N LYS A 71 -15.36 -0.61 2.15
CA LYS A 71 -16.61 -1.09 1.63
C LYS A 71 -16.83 -2.52 2.12
N GLY A 72 -17.97 -2.77 2.76
CA GLY A 72 -18.25 -4.10 3.29
C GLY A 72 -17.18 -4.52 4.27
N SER A 73 -16.58 -5.67 4.05
CA SER A 73 -15.52 -6.15 4.94
C SER A 73 -14.15 -5.56 4.62
N MET A 74 -14.03 -4.79 3.55
CA MET A 74 -12.78 -4.14 3.22
C MET A 74 -12.62 -2.88 4.06
N PRO A 75 -11.58 -2.79 4.88
CA PRO A 75 -11.38 -1.58 5.69
C PRO A 75 -10.85 -0.44 4.84
N ALA A 76 -11.03 0.77 5.32
CA ALA A 76 -10.43 1.92 4.68
C ALA A 76 -8.92 1.82 4.71
N VAL A 77 -8.27 2.21 3.63
CA VAL A 77 -6.82 2.16 3.53
C VAL A 77 -6.28 3.54 3.88
N ARG A 78 -5.26 3.57 4.73
CA ARG A 78 -4.72 4.83 5.21
C ARG A 78 -3.64 5.35 4.28
N ILE A 79 -4.06 5.92 3.18
CA ILE A 79 -3.16 6.53 2.21
C ILE A 79 -3.83 7.79 1.70
N THR A 80 -3.07 8.62 1.01
CA THR A 80 -3.61 9.83 0.42
C THR A 80 -4.37 9.50 -0.85
N GLU A 81 -5.18 10.43 -1.28
CA GLU A 81 -5.90 10.25 -2.54
C GLU A 81 -4.94 10.08 -3.70
N GLU A 82 -3.84 10.83 -3.70
CA GLU A 82 -2.83 10.67 -4.73
C GLU A 82 -2.24 9.28 -4.75
N GLN A 83 -1.92 8.76 -3.58
CA GLN A 83 -1.39 7.41 -3.48
C GLN A 83 -2.41 6.39 -3.95
N ALA A 84 -3.67 6.59 -3.60
CA ALA A 84 -4.72 5.69 -4.05
C ALA A 84 -4.80 5.69 -5.56
N GLN A 85 -4.71 6.86 -6.19
CA GLN A 85 -4.77 6.94 -7.65
C GLN A 85 -3.58 6.23 -8.29
N LEU A 86 -2.40 6.36 -7.71
CA LEU A 86 -1.24 5.64 -8.22
C LEU A 86 -1.44 4.13 -8.15
N GLY A 87 -2.03 3.65 -7.07
CA GLY A 87 -2.32 2.23 -6.94
C GLY A 87 -3.33 1.75 -7.95
N ILE A 88 -4.38 2.54 -8.16
CA ILE A 88 -5.41 2.23 -9.15
C ILE A 88 -4.79 2.13 -10.55
N ASP A 89 -3.97 3.11 -10.89
CA ASP A 89 -3.33 3.11 -12.20
C ASP A 89 -2.42 1.91 -12.38
N TYR A 90 -1.72 1.52 -11.33
CA TYR A 90 -0.86 0.34 -11.37
C TYR A 90 -1.67 -0.92 -11.66
N VAL A 91 -2.81 -1.10 -10.99
CA VAL A 91 -3.65 -2.26 -11.23
C VAL A 91 -4.14 -2.27 -12.67
N ARG A 92 -4.60 -1.13 -13.15
CA ARG A 92 -5.13 -1.06 -14.50
C ARG A 92 -4.08 -1.29 -15.56
N GLU A 93 -2.89 -0.72 -15.34
CA GLU A 93 -1.82 -0.89 -16.32
C GLU A 93 -1.27 -2.29 -16.33
N SER A 94 -1.41 -3.01 -15.24
CA SER A 94 -0.92 -4.36 -15.14
C SER A 94 -1.89 -5.38 -15.72
N ASN A 95 -3.08 -4.96 -16.01
CA ASN A 95 -4.13 -5.83 -16.52
C ASN A 95 -4.80 -5.22 -17.74
#